data_0f666f6c2b4396a595f78a2e634ba58f
#
_entry.id   0f666f6c2b4396a595f78a2e634ba58f
#
_cell.length_a   1.000
_cell.length_b   1.000
_cell.length_c   1.000
_cell.angle_alpha   90.00
_cell.angle_beta   90.00
_cell.angle_gamma   90.00
#
_symmetry.space_group_name_H-M   'P 1'
#
loop_
_entity.id
_entity.type
_entity.pdbx_description
1 polymer ?
#
loop_
_entity_poly.entity_id
_entity_poly.type
_entity_poly.pdbx_seq_one_letter_code
_entity_poly.pdbx_strand_id
1 'polypeptide(L)'
;MQLAVNIAVLASIYALICCGYVLIYRVSRVLSLAHGELMMLGAYGLYATASLFSGHPLLAVAAAGGLALAVGAAVYAALMWRMTGESVLAAVLATIALGILLRGLMVLVFGTQTQYPLRDLGWTNASFDVGGGARISAVGAALVLGTALVYGSLFAFLRGTRWGLRMRAAGQNPLLAAQRGVRLHGIYALAWALATFTGGMAGMLLASDAGLEGTLVTIGLKAFPAALVGGLDSLLGALVGSLIVAGAEVLLIHYVDPLLSDVVPFLVLLAMLVLRPWGLFGSREELDRV
;
A
#
# COMPACT_ATOMS: atom_id res chain seq x y z
N MET A 1 8.06 -8.78 24.59
CA MET A 1 7.37 -9.63 23.60
C MET A 1 6.21 -8.88 22.92
N GLN A 2 5.24 -8.28 23.67
CA GLN A 2 4.12 -7.54 23.06
C GLN A 2 4.53 -6.42 22.11
N LEU A 3 5.59 -5.66 22.45
CA LEU A 3 6.12 -4.61 21.56
C LEU A 3 6.58 -5.18 20.21
N ALA A 4 7.24 -6.33 20.18
CA ALA A 4 7.65 -6.96 18.94
C ALA A 4 6.46 -7.38 18.07
N VAL A 5 5.38 -7.88 18.67
CA VAL A 5 4.13 -8.20 17.98
C VAL A 5 3.50 -6.94 17.39
N ASN A 6 3.40 -5.87 18.18
CA ASN A 6 2.85 -4.59 17.70
C ASN A 6 3.68 -3.99 16.54
N ILE A 7 5.01 -4.05 16.65
CA ILE A 7 5.92 -3.62 15.56
C ILE A 7 5.68 -4.47 14.32
N ALA A 8 5.58 -5.80 14.45
CA ALA A 8 5.37 -6.69 13.31
C ALA A 8 4.04 -6.43 12.60
N VAL A 9 2.96 -6.20 13.36
CA VAL A 9 1.63 -5.88 12.80
C VAL A 9 1.64 -4.53 12.09
N LEU A 10 2.14 -3.46 12.73
CA LEU A 10 2.20 -2.13 12.13
C LEU A 10 3.14 -2.10 10.92
N ALA A 11 4.30 -2.75 11.01
CA ALA A 11 5.22 -2.89 9.89
C ALA A 11 4.59 -3.63 8.70
N SER A 12 3.74 -4.62 8.96
CA SER A 12 3.02 -5.36 7.91
C SER A 12 2.01 -4.48 7.19
N ILE A 13 1.27 -3.62 7.91
CA ILE A 13 0.36 -2.63 7.32
C ILE A 13 1.16 -1.68 6.41
N TYR A 14 2.20 -1.06 6.95
CA TYR A 14 3.03 -0.15 6.17
C TYR A 14 3.69 -0.83 4.98
N ALA A 15 4.18 -2.06 5.14
CA ALA A 15 4.81 -2.81 4.06
C ALA A 15 3.86 -3.07 2.89
N LEU A 16 2.61 -3.49 3.14
CA LEU A 16 1.61 -3.71 2.08
C LEU A 16 1.31 -2.41 1.32
N ILE A 17 1.18 -1.29 2.02
CA ILE A 17 0.93 0.01 1.40
C ILE A 17 2.18 0.49 0.63
N CYS A 18 3.37 0.40 1.24
CA CYS A 18 4.64 0.75 0.61
C CYS A 18 4.92 -0.07 -0.65
N CYS A 19 4.51 -1.34 -0.64
CA CYS A 19 4.59 -2.20 -1.83
C CYS A 19 3.88 -1.56 -3.02
N GLY A 20 2.69 -0.99 -2.80
CA GLY A 20 1.92 -0.30 -3.83
C GLY A 20 2.63 0.95 -4.34
N TYR A 21 3.16 1.81 -3.45
CA TYR A 21 3.97 2.97 -3.85
C TYR A 21 5.15 2.57 -4.72
N VAL A 22 5.91 1.55 -4.28
CA VAL A 22 7.08 1.06 -5.00
C VAL A 22 6.71 0.46 -6.36
N LEU A 23 5.62 -0.30 -6.46
CA LEU A 23 5.18 -0.88 -7.73
C LEU A 23 4.84 0.19 -8.77
N ILE A 24 4.10 1.23 -8.38
CA ILE A 24 3.77 2.34 -9.28
C ILE A 24 5.04 3.09 -9.66
N TYR A 25 5.81 3.55 -8.66
CA TYR A 25 6.99 4.39 -8.89
C TYR A 25 8.04 3.69 -9.74
N ARG A 26 8.36 2.43 -9.43
CA ARG A 26 9.38 1.65 -10.13
C ARG A 26 9.08 1.47 -11.62
N VAL A 27 7.82 1.44 -12.01
CA VAL A 27 7.42 1.15 -13.39
C VAL A 27 7.07 2.42 -14.16
N SER A 28 6.35 3.36 -13.54
CA SER A 28 5.85 4.57 -14.20
C SER A 28 6.60 5.85 -13.81
N ARG A 29 7.49 5.79 -12.82
CA ARG A 29 8.20 6.95 -12.24
C ARG A 29 7.26 8.05 -11.75
N VAL A 30 5.99 7.71 -11.48
CA VAL A 30 4.98 8.60 -10.94
C VAL A 30 4.78 8.29 -9.46
N LEU A 31 4.78 9.32 -8.63
CA LEU A 31 4.46 9.23 -7.22
C LEU A 31 2.95 9.42 -7.06
N SER A 32 2.26 8.36 -6.63
CA SER A 32 0.81 8.42 -6.45
C SER A 32 0.44 8.84 -5.03
N LEU A 33 -0.01 10.09 -4.87
CA LEU A 33 -0.50 10.57 -3.57
C LEU A 33 -1.94 10.13 -3.27
N ALA A 34 -2.66 9.54 -4.26
CA ALA A 34 -3.98 8.93 -4.05
C ALA A 34 -3.91 7.53 -3.43
N HIS A 35 -2.73 7.03 -3.06
CA HIS A 35 -2.60 5.62 -2.67
C HIS A 35 -3.29 5.30 -1.34
N GLY A 36 -3.43 6.27 -0.44
CA GLY A 36 -4.22 6.14 0.77
C GLY A 36 -5.72 5.95 0.50
N GLU A 37 -6.26 6.69 -0.46
CA GLU A 37 -7.64 6.54 -0.90
C GLU A 37 -7.88 5.23 -1.66
N LEU A 38 -6.90 4.79 -2.46
CA LEU A 38 -6.97 3.49 -3.13
C LEU A 38 -6.92 2.34 -2.11
N MET A 39 -6.16 2.48 -1.02
CA MET A 39 -6.18 1.56 0.12
C MET A 39 -7.58 1.52 0.77
N MET A 40 -8.13 2.69 1.08
CA MET A 40 -9.45 2.82 1.70
C MET A 40 -10.55 2.27 0.78
N LEU A 41 -10.44 2.45 -0.53
CA LEU A 41 -11.37 1.89 -1.51
C LEU A 41 -11.38 0.35 -1.47
N GLY A 42 -10.24 -0.29 -1.21
CA GLY A 42 -10.19 -1.73 -0.94
C GLY A 42 -11.01 -2.14 0.28
N ALA A 43 -10.94 -1.36 1.37
CA ALA A 43 -11.72 -1.58 2.57
C ALA A 43 -13.23 -1.43 2.34
N TYR A 44 -13.67 -0.40 1.61
CA TYR A 44 -15.06 -0.24 1.20
C TYR A 44 -15.51 -1.35 0.21
N GLY A 45 -14.59 -1.81 -0.63
CA GLY A 45 -14.83 -2.97 -1.50
C GLY A 45 -15.15 -4.23 -0.69
N LEU A 46 -14.42 -4.47 0.40
CA LEU A 46 -14.72 -5.58 1.31
C LEU A 46 -16.09 -5.41 1.98
N TYR A 47 -16.41 -4.21 2.47
CA TYR A 47 -17.70 -3.92 3.07
C TYR A 47 -18.87 -4.18 2.09
N ALA A 48 -18.75 -3.69 0.84
CA ALA A 48 -19.75 -3.90 -0.18
C ALA A 48 -19.90 -5.39 -0.58
N THR A 49 -18.79 -6.11 -0.71
CA THR A 49 -18.82 -7.53 -1.08
C THR A 49 -19.25 -8.43 0.09
N ALA A 50 -18.99 -8.04 1.34
CA ALA A 50 -19.47 -8.75 2.51
C ALA A 50 -21.01 -8.80 2.57
N SER A 51 -21.67 -7.69 2.20
CA SER A 51 -23.13 -7.64 2.13
C SER A 51 -23.70 -8.48 0.98
N LEU A 52 -22.99 -8.58 -0.15
CA LEU A 52 -23.42 -9.34 -1.33
C LEU A 52 -23.21 -10.86 -1.16
N PHE A 53 -22.14 -11.26 -0.50
CA PHE A 53 -21.74 -12.66 -0.28
C PHE A 53 -21.89 -13.08 1.17
N SER A 54 -22.99 -12.67 1.82
CA SER A 54 -23.31 -13.07 3.19
C SER A 54 -23.33 -14.60 3.31
N GLY A 55 -22.50 -15.14 4.22
CA GLY A 55 -22.31 -16.58 4.38
C GLY A 55 -21.14 -17.21 3.63
N HIS A 56 -20.48 -16.48 2.73
CA HIS A 56 -19.28 -16.94 2.01
C HIS A 56 -18.11 -15.95 2.13
N PRO A 57 -17.51 -15.81 3.31
CA PRO A 57 -16.53 -14.75 3.58
C PRO A 57 -15.27 -14.80 2.69
N LEU A 58 -14.82 -15.99 2.30
CA LEU A 58 -13.70 -16.15 1.38
C LEU A 58 -14.02 -15.60 -0.01
N LEU A 59 -15.26 -15.77 -0.47
CA LEU A 59 -15.70 -15.19 -1.76
C LEU A 59 -15.79 -13.67 -1.67
N ALA A 60 -16.27 -13.13 -0.54
CA ALA A 60 -16.31 -11.69 -0.33
C ALA A 60 -14.89 -11.07 -0.39
N VAL A 61 -13.92 -11.66 0.29
CA VAL A 61 -12.51 -11.21 0.25
C VAL A 61 -11.92 -11.34 -1.14
N ALA A 62 -12.16 -12.46 -1.84
CA ALA A 62 -11.67 -12.66 -3.21
C ALA A 62 -12.31 -11.65 -4.19
N ALA A 63 -13.62 -11.38 -4.06
CA ALA A 63 -14.32 -10.40 -4.86
C ALA A 63 -13.80 -8.97 -4.60
N ALA A 64 -13.57 -8.60 -3.34
CA ALA A 64 -12.97 -7.33 -2.97
C ALA A 64 -11.55 -7.16 -3.55
N GLY A 65 -10.75 -8.22 -3.50
CA GLY A 65 -9.42 -8.23 -4.14
C GLY A 65 -9.49 -8.08 -5.66
N GLY A 66 -10.42 -8.77 -6.31
CA GLY A 66 -10.70 -8.62 -7.74
C GLY A 66 -11.16 -7.20 -8.10
N LEU A 67 -12.03 -6.61 -7.28
CA LEU A 67 -12.47 -5.23 -7.43
C LEU A 67 -11.30 -4.24 -7.31
N ALA A 68 -10.41 -4.44 -6.33
CA ALA A 68 -9.22 -3.60 -6.16
C ALA A 68 -8.30 -3.66 -7.39
N LEU A 69 -8.08 -4.85 -7.96
CA LEU A 69 -7.34 -5.02 -9.22
C LEU A 69 -8.01 -4.28 -10.38
N ALA A 70 -9.31 -4.44 -10.53
CA ALA A 70 -10.09 -3.79 -11.60
C ALA A 70 -10.07 -2.27 -11.49
N VAL A 71 -10.25 -1.74 -10.27
CA VAL A 71 -10.20 -0.29 -10.01
C VAL A 71 -8.81 0.27 -10.30
N GLY A 72 -7.74 -0.40 -9.86
CA GLY A 72 -6.37 0.05 -10.17
C GLY A 72 -6.11 0.12 -11.67
N ALA A 73 -6.53 -0.90 -12.43
CA ALA A 73 -6.44 -0.87 -13.89
C ALA A 73 -7.31 0.23 -14.52
N ALA A 74 -8.53 0.46 -14.01
CA ALA A 74 -9.44 1.50 -14.46
C ALA A 74 -8.88 2.91 -14.19
N VAL A 75 -8.30 3.15 -13.02
CA VAL A 75 -7.63 4.43 -12.67
C VAL A 75 -6.50 4.71 -13.65
N TYR A 76 -5.70 3.71 -13.98
CA TYR A 76 -4.67 3.87 -15.01
C TYR A 76 -5.30 4.23 -16.37
N ALA A 77 -6.27 3.46 -16.84
CA ALA A 77 -6.89 3.64 -18.14
C ALA A 77 -7.64 4.98 -18.28
N ALA A 78 -8.32 5.42 -17.23
CA ALA A 78 -9.11 6.64 -17.26
C ALA A 78 -8.28 7.92 -17.13
N LEU A 79 -7.27 7.91 -16.24
CA LEU A 79 -6.53 9.11 -15.86
C LEU A 79 -5.05 9.03 -16.22
N MET A 80 -4.33 8.01 -15.72
CA MET A 80 -2.87 7.96 -15.82
C MET A 80 -2.36 7.70 -17.23
N TRP A 81 -3.15 7.07 -18.09
CA TRP A 81 -2.79 6.92 -19.49
C TRP A 81 -2.57 8.27 -20.18
N ARG A 82 -3.42 9.26 -19.88
CA ARG A 82 -3.30 10.62 -20.43
C ARG A 82 -2.15 11.41 -19.84
N MET A 83 -1.69 11.03 -18.64
CA MET A 83 -0.56 11.65 -17.95
C MET A 83 0.79 11.01 -18.36
N THR A 84 0.76 9.92 -19.13
CA THR A 84 1.99 9.25 -19.60
C THR A 84 2.69 10.13 -20.64
N GLY A 85 3.89 10.62 -20.32
CA GLY A 85 4.64 11.56 -21.16
C GLY A 85 4.51 13.02 -20.76
N GLU A 86 3.59 13.36 -19.85
CA GLU A 86 3.47 14.68 -19.26
C GLU A 86 4.48 14.91 -18.13
N SER A 87 4.56 16.14 -17.63
CA SER A 87 5.47 16.46 -16.52
C SER A 87 5.14 15.67 -15.27
N VAL A 88 6.15 15.31 -14.48
CA VAL A 88 5.99 14.58 -13.21
C VAL A 88 5.04 15.34 -12.28
N LEU A 89 5.13 16.68 -12.26
CA LEU A 89 4.26 17.53 -11.45
C LEU A 89 2.78 17.38 -11.86
N ALA A 90 2.47 17.36 -13.17
CA ALA A 90 1.12 17.19 -13.65
C ALA A 90 0.54 15.83 -13.23
N ALA A 91 1.33 14.76 -13.33
CA ALA A 91 0.93 13.43 -12.91
C ALA A 91 0.67 13.37 -11.39
N VAL A 92 1.52 13.98 -10.56
CA VAL A 92 1.33 14.05 -9.09
C VAL A 92 0.06 14.83 -8.76
N LEU A 93 -0.16 16.02 -9.35
CA LEU A 93 -1.37 16.82 -9.13
C LEU A 93 -2.63 16.06 -9.55
N ALA A 94 -2.58 15.32 -10.66
CA ALA A 94 -3.69 14.47 -11.09
C ALA A 94 -4.00 13.37 -10.07
N THR A 95 -2.98 12.78 -9.40
CA THR A 95 -3.24 11.81 -8.33
C THR A 95 -3.84 12.44 -7.08
N ILE A 96 -3.43 13.66 -6.71
CA ILE A 96 -4.07 14.39 -5.59
C ILE A 96 -5.56 14.64 -5.89
N ALA A 97 -5.85 15.16 -7.10
CA ALA A 97 -7.24 15.40 -7.52
C ALA A 97 -8.07 14.10 -7.52
N LEU A 98 -7.47 13.00 -8.00
CA LEU A 98 -8.08 11.66 -7.94
C LEU A 98 -8.38 11.24 -6.50
N GLY A 99 -7.44 11.43 -5.57
CA GLY A 99 -7.63 11.10 -4.16
C GLY A 99 -8.82 11.84 -3.55
N ILE A 100 -8.89 13.17 -3.76
CA ILE A 100 -10.01 13.99 -3.28
C ILE A 100 -11.34 13.49 -3.87
N LEU A 101 -11.37 13.20 -5.18
CA LEU A 101 -12.56 12.68 -5.86
C LEU A 101 -12.98 11.32 -5.31
N LEU A 102 -12.06 10.37 -5.15
CA LEU A 102 -12.34 9.05 -4.59
C LEU A 102 -12.89 9.16 -3.17
N ARG A 103 -12.28 10.00 -2.33
CA ARG A 103 -12.73 10.24 -0.96
C ARG A 103 -14.15 10.80 -0.93
N GLY A 104 -14.46 11.78 -1.78
CA GLY A 104 -15.79 12.34 -1.91
C GLY A 104 -16.82 11.29 -2.37
N LEU A 105 -16.47 10.47 -3.37
CA LEU A 105 -17.33 9.40 -3.85
C LEU A 105 -17.60 8.34 -2.77
N MET A 106 -16.58 7.93 -2.00
CA MET A 106 -16.76 6.97 -0.91
C MET A 106 -17.73 7.50 0.15
N VAL A 107 -17.59 8.77 0.54
CA VAL A 107 -18.51 9.40 1.49
C VAL A 107 -19.94 9.49 0.92
N LEU A 108 -20.10 9.83 -0.34
CA LEU A 108 -21.42 9.91 -0.99
C LEU A 108 -22.11 8.52 -1.07
N VAL A 109 -21.36 7.46 -1.36
CA VAL A 109 -21.91 6.11 -1.55
C VAL A 109 -22.14 5.40 -0.23
N PHE A 110 -21.19 5.49 0.70
CA PHE A 110 -21.20 4.69 1.93
C PHE A 110 -21.54 5.50 3.20
N GLY A 111 -21.60 6.83 3.08
CA GLY A 111 -21.81 7.71 4.24
C GLY A 111 -20.54 7.93 5.07
N THR A 112 -20.74 8.57 6.24
CA THR A 112 -19.64 8.95 7.16
C THR A 112 -19.59 8.08 8.42
N GLN A 113 -20.52 7.14 8.57
CA GLN A 113 -20.58 6.27 9.75
C GLN A 113 -19.50 5.20 9.70
N THR A 114 -18.91 4.88 10.85
CA THR A 114 -17.96 3.78 10.97
C THR A 114 -18.65 2.44 10.66
N GLN A 115 -18.09 1.67 9.73
CA GLN A 115 -18.58 0.35 9.34
C GLN A 115 -17.65 -0.73 9.90
N TYR A 116 -18.18 -1.94 10.13
CA TYR A 116 -17.43 -3.05 10.68
C TYR A 116 -17.51 -4.29 9.76
N PRO A 117 -16.70 -4.35 8.68
CA PRO A 117 -16.78 -5.42 7.67
C PRO A 117 -16.64 -6.82 8.25
N LEU A 118 -15.80 -6.99 9.27
CA LEU A 118 -15.59 -8.29 9.91
C LEU A 118 -16.87 -8.84 10.56
N ARG A 119 -17.67 -7.95 11.14
CA ARG A 119 -18.96 -8.30 11.74
C ARG A 119 -19.97 -8.75 10.67
N ASP A 120 -19.99 -8.07 9.53
CA ASP A 120 -20.89 -8.40 8.42
C ASP A 120 -20.51 -9.72 7.77
N LEU A 121 -19.23 -10.12 7.83
CA LEU A 121 -18.74 -11.43 7.42
C LEU A 121 -19.07 -12.54 8.43
N GLY A 122 -19.62 -12.21 9.61
CA GLY A 122 -19.87 -13.16 10.69
C GLY A 122 -18.60 -13.70 11.37
N TRP A 123 -17.48 -13.03 11.19
CA TRP A 123 -16.20 -13.41 11.81
C TRP A 123 -15.94 -12.63 13.10
N THR A 124 -15.32 -13.31 14.06
CA THR A 124 -14.85 -12.71 15.31
C THR A 124 -13.35 -12.51 15.26
N ASN A 125 -12.88 -11.34 15.72
CA ASN A 125 -11.44 -11.08 15.84
C ASN A 125 -10.91 -11.71 17.14
N ALA A 126 -10.71 -13.02 17.12
CA ALA A 126 -10.18 -13.75 18.27
C ALA A 126 -8.71 -13.36 18.50
N SER A 127 -8.28 -13.29 19.77
CA SER A 127 -6.88 -13.08 20.13
C SER A 127 -6.24 -14.40 20.55
N PHE A 128 -5.02 -14.63 20.06
CA PHE A 128 -4.20 -15.81 20.35
C PHE A 128 -3.00 -15.41 21.20
N ASP A 129 -2.62 -16.27 22.14
CA ASP A 129 -1.39 -16.12 22.91
C ASP A 129 -0.22 -16.69 22.10
N VAL A 130 0.78 -15.86 21.82
CA VAL A 130 1.99 -16.22 21.05
C VAL A 130 3.11 -16.68 21.97
N GLY A 131 2.85 -16.73 23.29
CA GLY A 131 3.82 -17.07 24.31
C GLY A 131 4.48 -15.84 24.96
N GLY A 132 4.99 -16.02 26.19
CA GLY A 132 5.59 -14.91 26.95
C GLY A 132 4.65 -13.75 27.28
N GLY A 133 3.31 -14.02 27.37
CA GLY A 133 2.29 -13.02 27.69
C GLY A 133 1.96 -12.07 26.53
N ALA A 134 2.45 -12.34 25.31
CA ALA A 134 2.14 -11.56 24.12
C ALA A 134 0.89 -12.13 23.42
N ARG A 135 -0.01 -11.23 23.03
CA ARG A 135 -1.24 -11.58 22.30
C ARG A 135 -1.26 -10.94 20.92
N ILE A 136 -1.75 -11.68 19.92
CA ILE A 136 -1.99 -11.19 18.57
C ILE A 136 -3.46 -11.44 18.19
N SER A 137 -4.11 -10.48 17.54
CA SER A 137 -5.44 -10.68 16.98
C SER A 137 -5.39 -11.57 15.74
N ALA A 138 -6.50 -12.26 15.42
CA ALA A 138 -6.61 -13.04 14.18
C ALA A 138 -6.31 -12.17 12.95
N VAL A 139 -6.81 -10.95 12.94
CA VAL A 139 -6.55 -9.97 11.86
C VAL A 139 -5.07 -9.55 11.84
N GLY A 140 -4.45 -9.32 13.02
CA GLY A 140 -3.02 -9.03 13.11
C GLY A 140 -2.15 -10.17 12.59
N ALA A 141 -2.50 -11.42 12.90
CA ALA A 141 -1.82 -12.58 12.33
C ALA A 141 -2.02 -12.68 10.81
N ALA A 142 -3.25 -12.41 10.32
CA ALA A 142 -3.54 -12.37 8.89
C ALA A 142 -2.75 -11.25 8.17
N LEU A 143 -2.53 -10.10 8.82
CA LEU A 143 -1.68 -9.01 8.30
C LEU A 143 -0.23 -9.48 8.11
N VAL A 144 0.36 -10.09 9.12
CA VAL A 144 1.76 -10.55 9.06
C VAL A 144 1.93 -11.64 8.01
N LEU A 145 1.07 -12.67 8.04
CA LEU A 145 1.11 -13.78 7.08
C LEU A 145 0.77 -13.32 5.66
N GLY A 146 -0.25 -12.48 5.50
CA GLY A 146 -0.66 -11.90 4.23
C GLY A 146 0.45 -11.05 3.61
N THR A 147 1.14 -10.25 4.41
CA THR A 147 2.29 -9.47 3.95
C THR A 147 3.41 -10.38 3.45
N ALA A 148 3.77 -11.41 4.21
CA ALA A 148 4.80 -12.37 3.80
C ALA A 148 4.41 -13.07 2.48
N LEU A 149 3.15 -13.47 2.34
CA LEU A 149 2.63 -14.12 1.13
C LEU A 149 2.61 -13.17 -0.07
N VAL A 150 2.16 -11.92 0.11
CA VAL A 150 2.16 -10.90 -0.96
C VAL A 150 3.58 -10.60 -1.40
N TYR A 151 4.50 -10.33 -0.50
CA TYR A 151 5.90 -10.08 -0.86
C TYR A 151 6.54 -11.28 -1.53
N GLY A 152 6.34 -12.49 -0.99
CA GLY A 152 6.86 -13.73 -1.59
C GLY A 152 6.32 -13.95 -3.01
N SER A 153 5.01 -13.79 -3.21
CA SER A 153 4.36 -13.93 -4.52
C SER A 153 4.82 -12.87 -5.51
N LEU A 154 4.95 -11.61 -5.07
CA LEU A 154 5.46 -10.53 -5.92
C LEU A 154 6.93 -10.71 -6.29
N PHE A 155 7.78 -11.16 -5.36
CA PHE A 155 9.16 -11.52 -5.70
C PHE A 155 9.22 -12.63 -6.72
N ALA A 156 8.44 -13.70 -6.53
CA ALA A 156 8.37 -14.80 -7.49
C ALA A 156 7.83 -14.33 -8.85
N PHE A 157 6.77 -13.51 -8.85
CA PHE A 157 6.19 -12.91 -10.04
C PHE A 157 7.19 -12.04 -10.79
N LEU A 158 7.83 -11.08 -10.10
CA LEU A 158 8.74 -10.14 -10.73
C LEU A 158 10.02 -10.82 -11.25
N ARG A 159 10.51 -11.89 -10.59
CA ARG A 159 11.73 -12.59 -11.02
C ARG A 159 11.45 -13.72 -12.00
N GLY A 160 10.34 -14.45 -11.84
CA GLY A 160 10.07 -15.70 -12.55
C GLY A 160 9.17 -15.56 -13.78
N THR A 161 8.48 -14.41 -13.96
CA THR A 161 7.52 -14.30 -15.07
C THR A 161 7.98 -13.35 -16.19
N ARG A 162 7.43 -13.58 -17.39
CA ARG A 162 7.66 -12.68 -18.55
C ARG A 162 7.08 -11.28 -18.31
N TRP A 163 6.01 -11.16 -17.52
CA TRP A 163 5.43 -9.88 -17.12
C TRP A 163 6.32 -9.12 -16.16
N GLY A 164 6.89 -9.80 -15.17
CA GLY A 164 7.86 -9.20 -14.26
C GLY A 164 9.13 -8.73 -14.96
N LEU A 165 9.62 -9.49 -15.95
CA LEU A 165 10.74 -9.07 -16.79
C LEU A 165 10.42 -7.77 -17.55
N ARG A 166 9.23 -7.70 -18.19
CA ARG A 166 8.76 -6.51 -18.92
C ARG A 166 8.58 -5.30 -17.99
N MET A 167 8.05 -5.50 -16.78
CA MET A 167 7.93 -4.43 -15.77
C MET A 167 9.31 -3.87 -15.39
N ARG A 168 10.30 -4.72 -15.17
CA ARG A 168 11.67 -4.28 -14.87
C ARG A 168 12.31 -3.54 -16.05
N ALA A 169 12.13 -4.04 -17.26
CA ALA A 169 12.63 -3.38 -18.47
C ALA A 169 11.99 -2.01 -18.68
N ALA A 170 10.66 -1.90 -18.51
CA ALA A 170 9.94 -0.64 -18.61
C ALA A 170 10.39 0.38 -17.55
N GLY A 171 10.68 -0.08 -16.32
CA GLY A 171 11.16 0.79 -15.24
C GLY A 171 12.60 1.27 -15.42
N GLN A 172 13.46 0.49 -16.11
CA GLN A 172 14.84 0.91 -16.40
C GLN A 172 14.92 1.90 -17.56
N ASN A 173 14.31 1.56 -18.69
CA ASN A 173 14.25 2.45 -19.85
C ASN A 173 12.98 2.20 -20.66
N PRO A 174 11.94 3.03 -20.49
CA PRO A 174 10.66 2.86 -21.18
C PRO A 174 10.80 2.90 -22.71
N LEU A 175 11.66 3.78 -23.22
CA LEU A 175 11.86 3.95 -24.67
C LEU A 175 12.47 2.70 -25.31
N LEU A 176 13.54 2.18 -24.72
CA LEU A 176 14.17 0.94 -25.19
C LEU A 176 13.24 -0.27 -25.04
N ALA A 177 12.46 -0.34 -23.96
CA ALA A 177 11.48 -1.39 -23.77
C ALA A 177 10.40 -1.36 -24.87
N ALA A 178 9.89 -0.17 -25.21
CA ALA A 178 8.92 0.00 -26.30
C ALA A 178 9.49 -0.42 -27.65
N GLN A 179 10.73 -0.03 -27.96
CA GLN A 179 11.44 -0.46 -29.19
C GLN A 179 11.61 -1.99 -29.29
N ARG A 180 11.68 -2.68 -28.16
CA ARG A 180 11.72 -4.14 -28.09
C ARG A 180 10.32 -4.79 -28.05
N GLY A 181 9.26 -4.02 -28.37
CA GLY A 181 7.88 -4.51 -28.48
C GLY A 181 7.13 -4.67 -27.15
N VAL A 182 7.62 -4.08 -26.06
CA VAL A 182 6.89 -4.06 -24.79
C VAL A 182 5.76 -3.04 -24.88
N ARG A 183 4.52 -3.48 -24.67
CA ARG A 183 3.34 -2.58 -24.58
C ARG A 183 3.31 -1.88 -23.22
N LEU A 184 3.89 -0.67 -23.14
CA LEU A 184 4.06 0.07 -21.89
C LEU A 184 2.75 0.29 -21.15
N HIS A 185 1.67 0.68 -21.85
CA HIS A 185 0.36 0.91 -21.22
C HIS A 185 -0.18 -0.30 -20.48
N GLY A 186 -0.02 -1.51 -21.06
CA GLY A 186 -0.42 -2.74 -20.37
C GLY A 186 0.41 -3.05 -19.13
N ILE A 187 1.69 -2.69 -19.16
CA ILE A 187 2.60 -2.86 -18.01
C ILE A 187 2.26 -1.86 -16.90
N TYR A 188 1.99 -0.61 -17.25
CA TYR A 188 1.59 0.43 -16.29
C TYR A 188 0.22 0.12 -15.67
N ALA A 189 -0.77 -0.31 -16.48
CA ALA A 189 -2.06 -0.75 -15.97
C ALA A 189 -1.93 -1.90 -14.96
N LEU A 190 -1.07 -2.88 -15.27
CA LEU A 190 -0.79 -4.00 -14.36
C LEU A 190 -0.12 -3.53 -13.06
N ALA A 191 0.83 -2.58 -13.14
CA ALA A 191 1.48 -2.01 -11.96
C ALA A 191 0.48 -1.29 -11.06
N TRP A 192 -0.42 -0.48 -11.62
CA TRP A 192 -1.49 0.20 -10.89
C TRP A 192 -2.50 -0.78 -10.30
N ALA A 193 -2.88 -1.84 -11.03
CA ALA A 193 -3.75 -2.88 -10.53
C ALA A 193 -3.15 -3.60 -9.32
N LEU A 194 -1.89 -4.06 -9.43
CA LEU A 194 -1.19 -4.75 -8.35
C LEU A 194 -0.96 -3.81 -7.13
N ALA A 195 -0.65 -2.54 -7.38
CA ALA A 195 -0.47 -1.55 -6.32
C ALA A 195 -1.78 -1.30 -5.55
N THR A 196 -2.90 -1.12 -6.27
CA THR A 196 -4.22 -0.96 -5.63
C THR A 196 -4.65 -2.23 -4.91
N PHE A 197 -4.30 -3.41 -5.41
CA PHE A 197 -4.57 -4.67 -4.74
C PHE A 197 -3.79 -4.79 -3.41
N THR A 198 -2.48 -4.50 -3.40
CA THR A 198 -1.67 -4.60 -2.17
C THR A 198 -2.09 -3.55 -1.13
N GLY A 199 -2.31 -2.31 -1.55
CA GLY A 199 -2.86 -1.27 -0.69
C GLY A 199 -4.26 -1.62 -0.21
N GLY A 200 -5.15 -2.05 -1.11
CA GLY A 200 -6.51 -2.48 -0.79
C GLY A 200 -6.55 -3.64 0.20
N MET A 201 -5.64 -4.60 0.10
CA MET A 201 -5.51 -5.70 1.06
C MET A 201 -5.12 -5.18 2.45
N ALA A 202 -4.20 -4.20 2.55
CA ALA A 202 -3.91 -3.54 3.81
C ALA A 202 -5.16 -2.83 4.38
N GLY A 203 -5.91 -2.12 3.52
CA GLY A 203 -7.15 -1.45 3.90
C GLY A 203 -8.24 -2.40 4.39
N MET A 204 -8.45 -3.54 3.69
CA MET A 204 -9.40 -4.58 4.10
C MET A 204 -9.10 -5.12 5.49
N LEU A 205 -7.85 -5.47 5.75
CA LEU A 205 -7.42 -6.04 7.03
C LEU A 205 -7.46 -4.98 8.14
N LEU A 206 -7.02 -3.76 7.85
CA LEU A 206 -7.05 -2.66 8.81
C LEU A 206 -8.49 -2.28 9.21
N ALA A 207 -9.40 -2.19 8.23
CA ALA A 207 -10.82 -1.93 8.50
C ALA A 207 -11.49 -3.08 9.27
N SER A 208 -11.00 -4.30 9.10
CA SER A 208 -11.47 -5.47 9.86
C SER A 208 -11.01 -5.44 11.32
N ASP A 209 -9.90 -4.78 11.63
CA ASP A 209 -9.36 -4.67 13.00
C ASP A 209 -9.90 -3.44 13.73
N ALA A 210 -9.79 -2.26 13.11
CA ALA A 210 -10.10 -0.97 13.73
C ALA A 210 -11.48 -0.41 13.37
N GLY A 211 -12.17 -1.00 12.38
CA GLY A 211 -13.35 -0.41 11.76
C GLY A 211 -13.01 0.44 10.54
N LEU A 212 -13.98 0.60 9.66
CA LEU A 212 -13.86 1.35 8.41
C LEU A 212 -14.40 2.77 8.60
N GLU A 213 -13.50 3.74 8.56
CA GLU A 213 -13.83 5.17 8.63
C GLU A 213 -12.89 5.99 7.72
N GLY A 214 -13.26 7.25 7.44
CA GLY A 214 -12.51 8.13 6.54
C GLY A 214 -11.10 8.48 7.03
N THR A 215 -10.79 8.29 8.29
CA THR A 215 -9.46 8.54 8.90
C THR A 215 -8.42 7.51 8.49
N LEU A 216 -8.82 6.33 7.99
CA LEU A 216 -7.91 5.30 7.49
C LEU A 216 -6.96 5.81 6.39
N VAL A 217 -7.37 6.80 5.60
CA VAL A 217 -6.51 7.44 4.59
C VAL A 217 -5.22 7.98 5.18
N THR A 218 -5.24 8.49 6.42
CA THR A 218 -4.05 9.03 7.09
C THR A 218 -2.97 7.98 7.30
N ILE A 219 -3.37 6.71 7.54
CA ILE A 219 -2.42 5.59 7.66
C ILE A 219 -1.73 5.32 6.31
N GLY A 220 -2.48 5.42 5.21
CA GLY A 220 -1.89 5.37 3.87
C GLY A 220 -0.87 6.46 3.63
N LEU A 221 -1.14 7.67 4.12
CA LEU A 221 -0.21 8.81 4.02
C LEU A 221 1.04 8.61 4.90
N LYS A 222 0.88 8.06 6.12
CA LYS A 222 2.01 7.73 7.02
C LYS A 222 2.93 6.63 6.47
N ALA A 223 2.42 5.74 5.63
CA ALA A 223 3.22 4.71 4.96
C ALA A 223 4.15 5.29 3.86
N PHE A 224 3.84 6.47 3.33
CA PHE A 224 4.67 7.11 2.32
C PHE A 224 6.10 7.44 2.80
N PRO A 225 6.32 8.05 3.99
CA PRO A 225 7.64 8.13 4.61
C PRO A 225 8.38 6.79 4.67
N ALA A 226 7.71 5.71 5.03
CA ALA A 226 8.35 4.40 5.11
C ALA A 226 8.83 3.88 3.74
N ALA A 227 8.07 4.15 2.67
CA ALA A 227 8.49 3.82 1.30
C ALA A 227 9.72 4.62 0.87
N LEU A 228 9.80 5.90 1.22
CA LEU A 228 10.96 6.77 0.93
C LEU A 228 12.20 6.34 1.75
N VAL A 229 12.04 6.05 3.03
CA VAL A 229 13.11 5.55 3.89
C VAL A 229 13.70 4.27 3.32
N GLY A 230 12.84 3.37 2.86
CA GLY A 230 13.26 2.12 2.22
C GLY A 230 13.94 2.32 0.87
N GLY A 231 13.51 3.33 0.11
CA GLY A 231 13.86 3.60 -1.28
C GLY A 231 12.78 3.12 -2.25
N LEU A 232 12.21 4.05 -3.03
CA LEU A 232 11.08 3.80 -3.93
C LEU A 232 11.35 2.79 -5.07
N ASP A 233 12.60 2.48 -5.33
CA ASP A 233 13.00 1.53 -6.37
C ASP A 233 13.07 0.07 -5.89
N SER A 234 12.97 -0.16 -4.58
CA SER A 234 13.24 -1.46 -3.97
C SER A 234 12.08 -2.00 -3.13
N LEU A 235 11.51 -3.14 -3.53
CA LEU A 235 10.51 -3.85 -2.71
C LEU A 235 11.09 -4.34 -1.36
N LEU A 236 12.36 -4.78 -1.34
CA LEU A 236 13.04 -5.12 -0.09
C LEU A 236 13.25 -3.87 0.76
N GLY A 237 13.60 -2.76 0.11
CA GLY A 237 13.70 -1.46 0.77
C GLY A 237 12.38 -1.06 1.43
N ALA A 238 11.26 -1.20 0.74
CA ALA A 238 9.94 -0.90 1.30
C ALA A 238 9.65 -1.73 2.57
N LEU A 239 9.99 -3.01 2.58
CA LEU A 239 9.82 -3.87 3.75
C LEU A 239 10.69 -3.39 4.94
N VAL A 240 11.97 -3.12 4.68
CA VAL A 240 12.90 -2.65 5.73
C VAL A 240 12.53 -1.25 6.21
N GLY A 241 12.16 -0.34 5.30
CA GLY A 241 11.70 1.00 5.66
C GLY A 241 10.44 0.97 6.51
N SER A 242 9.49 0.08 6.18
CA SER A 242 8.28 -0.14 6.97
C SER A 242 8.59 -0.65 8.36
N LEU A 243 9.56 -1.56 8.50
CA LEU A 243 9.98 -2.08 9.80
C LEU A 243 10.64 -1.00 10.66
N ILE A 244 11.48 -0.16 10.05
CA ILE A 244 12.16 0.94 10.76
C ILE A 244 11.15 1.98 11.23
N VAL A 245 10.25 2.42 10.37
CA VAL A 245 9.26 3.45 10.70
C VAL A 245 8.25 2.93 11.73
N ALA A 246 7.72 1.72 11.55
CA ALA A 246 6.83 1.10 12.51
C ALA A 246 7.51 0.85 13.85
N GLY A 247 8.77 0.42 13.84
CA GLY A 247 9.57 0.24 15.04
C GLY A 247 9.75 1.55 15.80
N ALA A 248 10.15 2.61 15.11
CA ALA A 248 10.30 3.94 15.71
C ALA A 248 8.97 4.46 16.28
N GLU A 249 7.87 4.30 15.54
CA GLU A 249 6.54 4.74 15.96
C GLU A 249 6.07 4.00 17.23
N VAL A 250 6.11 2.66 17.22
CA VAL A 250 5.67 1.85 18.38
C VAL A 250 6.54 2.11 19.60
N LEU A 251 7.85 2.28 19.45
CA LEU A 251 8.76 2.58 20.56
C LEU A 251 8.50 3.98 21.14
N LEU A 252 8.29 4.98 20.30
CA LEU A 252 7.98 6.35 20.74
C LEU A 252 6.62 6.42 21.45
N ILE A 253 5.60 5.77 20.92
CA ILE A 253 4.28 5.68 21.57
C ILE A 253 4.40 5.01 22.94
N HIS A 254 5.23 3.98 23.06
CA HIS A 254 5.35 3.22 24.31
C HIS A 254 6.15 3.95 25.40
N TYR A 255 7.23 4.66 25.03
CA TYR A 255 8.17 5.24 25.98
C TYR A 255 8.02 6.76 26.19
N VAL A 256 7.37 7.45 25.25
CA VAL A 256 7.28 8.93 25.29
C VAL A 256 5.82 9.37 25.35
N ASP A 257 5.12 9.47 24.23
CA ASP A 257 3.73 9.96 24.19
C ASP A 257 3.00 9.40 22.93
N PRO A 258 1.79 8.85 23.10
CA PRO A 258 0.95 8.41 21.99
C PRO A 258 0.59 9.51 20.97
N LEU A 259 0.53 10.77 21.38
CA LEU A 259 0.23 11.91 20.49
C LEU A 259 1.29 12.13 19.41
N LEU A 260 2.50 11.60 19.61
CA LEU A 260 3.58 11.70 18.63
C LEU A 260 3.45 10.70 17.45
N SER A 261 2.49 9.77 17.50
CA SER A 261 2.34 8.73 16.48
C SER A 261 2.23 9.28 15.05
N ASP A 262 1.58 10.44 14.88
CA ASP A 262 1.39 11.04 13.56
C ASP A 262 2.65 11.73 13.03
N VAL A 263 3.54 12.14 13.92
CA VAL A 263 4.75 12.92 13.59
C VAL A 263 5.96 12.01 13.33
N VAL A 264 6.05 10.86 14.02
CA VAL A 264 7.20 9.95 13.97
C VAL A 264 7.59 9.52 12.56
N PRO A 265 6.67 9.05 11.68
CA PRO A 265 7.03 8.65 10.32
C PRO A 265 7.75 9.76 9.54
N PHE A 266 7.30 11.01 9.72
CA PHE A 266 7.88 12.17 9.04
C PHE A 266 9.22 12.60 9.65
N LEU A 267 9.41 12.45 10.97
CA LEU A 267 10.71 12.68 11.62
C LEU A 267 11.75 11.67 11.14
N VAL A 268 11.39 10.39 11.04
CA VAL A 268 12.28 9.35 10.51
C VAL A 268 12.63 9.65 9.06
N LEU A 269 11.64 10.08 8.26
CA LEU A 269 11.87 10.50 6.87
C LEU A 269 12.84 11.68 6.80
N LEU A 270 12.63 12.74 7.60
CA LEU A 270 13.49 13.92 7.61
C LEU A 270 14.93 13.54 7.97
N ALA A 271 15.12 12.74 9.01
CA ALA A 271 16.43 12.22 9.37
C ALA A 271 17.07 11.43 8.22
N MET A 272 16.27 10.59 7.54
CA MET A 272 16.76 9.80 6.42
C MET A 272 17.15 10.66 5.22
N LEU A 273 16.37 11.68 4.87
CA LEU A 273 16.68 12.61 3.78
C LEU A 273 17.98 13.39 4.01
N VAL A 274 18.29 13.73 5.26
CA VAL A 274 19.56 14.37 5.63
C VAL A 274 20.74 13.39 5.51
N LEU A 275 20.56 12.13 5.91
CA LEU A 275 21.62 11.12 5.93
C LEU A 275 21.83 10.45 4.57
N ARG A 276 20.70 10.08 3.90
CA ARG A 276 20.67 9.37 2.61
C ARG A 276 19.42 9.77 1.81
N PRO A 277 19.46 10.80 0.96
CA PRO A 277 18.29 11.31 0.24
C PRO A 277 17.65 10.31 -0.75
N TRP A 278 18.39 9.27 -1.17
CA TRP A 278 17.86 8.18 -2.02
C TRP A 278 17.26 7.00 -1.25
N GLY A 279 17.21 7.06 0.08
CA GLY A 279 16.75 5.95 0.91
C GLY A 279 17.82 4.88 1.12
N LEU A 280 17.46 3.80 1.87
CA LEU A 280 18.41 2.72 2.22
C LEU A 280 18.83 1.88 1.01
N PHE A 281 17.90 1.57 0.13
CA PHE A 281 18.06 0.68 -1.04
C PHE A 281 17.77 1.36 -2.37
N GLY A 282 17.66 2.70 -2.39
CA GLY A 282 17.49 3.47 -3.62
C GLY A 282 18.78 3.60 -4.43
N SER A 283 18.65 3.82 -5.74
CA SER A 283 19.78 4.02 -6.64
C SER A 283 20.22 5.50 -6.69
N ARG A 284 21.51 5.76 -6.72
CA ARG A 284 22.10 7.10 -6.82
C ARG A 284 21.87 7.79 -8.18
N GLU A 285 21.52 7.04 -9.23
CA GLU A 285 21.50 7.50 -10.62
C GLU A 285 20.47 8.63 -10.92
N GLU A 286 19.55 8.93 -10.00
CA GLU A 286 18.52 9.96 -10.22
C GLU A 286 18.95 11.38 -9.82
N LEU A 287 19.98 11.54 -8.98
CA LEU A 287 20.45 12.86 -8.53
C LEU A 287 21.39 13.53 -9.55
N ASP A 288 22.03 12.77 -10.43
CA ASP A 288 22.95 13.28 -11.44
C ASP A 288 22.25 13.79 -12.73
N ARG A 289 20.90 13.85 -12.74
CA ARG A 289 20.09 14.29 -13.89
C ARG A 289 19.39 15.66 -13.69
N VAL A 290 19.85 16.43 -12.72
CA VAL A 290 19.41 17.83 -12.54
C VAL A 290 20.37 18.79 -13.20
#